data_b305418928667c280b85ed18f8b93345
#
_entry.id   b305418928667c280b85ed18f8b93345
#
_cell.length_a   1.000
_cell.length_b   1.000
_cell.length_c   1.000
_cell.angle_alpha   90.00
_cell.angle_beta   90.00
_cell.angle_gamma   90.00
#
_symmetry.space_group_name_H-M   'P 1'
#
loop_
_entity.id
_entity.type
_entity.pdbx_description
1 polymer ?
#
loop_
_entity_poly.entity_id
_entity_poly.type
_entity_poly.pdbx_seq_one_letter_code
_entity_poly.pdbx_strand_id
1 'polypeptide(L)'
;MNRNGSVVGALIVAVGLVSLGATAHAAPAPASTNSQGLGFRGLGARIGFVDPEGASSTVDLGLHIDAGEFVQHVHIVPLVEYWKVGASGVDVSDLMLGSDVNVDFPVEGGRLTPYAGGGLGLHFVKADAPPGFGGGASDTKLGLNIQGGIKNQMMPNLGIFGEVKYNFVSDVNQLKITGGFTYNFIY
;
A
#
# COMPACT_ATOMS: atom_id res chain seq x y z
N MET A 1 6.99 4.72 44.77
CA MET A 1 5.63 4.74 44.21
C MET A 1 5.50 5.99 43.36
N ASN A 2 5.65 5.86 42.05
CA ASN A 2 5.35 6.94 41.11
C ASN A 2 4.84 6.27 39.82
N ARG A 3 3.53 6.33 39.62
CA ARG A 3 2.85 5.80 38.46
C ARG A 3 2.77 6.93 37.43
N ASN A 4 3.64 6.92 36.43
CA ASN A 4 3.48 7.78 35.25
C ASN A 4 2.57 7.04 34.26
N GLY A 5 1.33 7.49 34.19
CA GLY A 5 0.35 7.04 33.21
C GLY A 5 0.73 7.57 31.82
N SER A 6 1.04 6.66 30.90
CA SER A 6 1.18 6.94 29.49
C SER A 6 -0.23 7.18 28.91
N VAL A 7 -0.50 8.41 28.49
CA VAL A 7 -1.70 8.77 27.76
C VAL A 7 -1.50 8.33 26.30
N VAL A 8 -2.03 7.16 25.96
CA VAL A 8 -2.14 6.73 24.57
C VAL A 8 -3.26 7.53 23.94
N GLY A 9 -2.91 8.52 23.16
CA GLY A 9 -3.85 9.26 22.33
C GLY A 9 -4.37 8.39 21.19
N ALA A 10 -5.55 7.80 21.37
CA ALA A 10 -6.26 7.13 20.29
C ALA A 10 -6.73 8.17 19.26
N LEU A 11 -6.06 8.25 18.13
CA LEU A 11 -6.52 8.99 16.97
C LEU A 11 -7.62 8.16 16.28
N ILE A 12 -8.88 8.47 16.61
CA ILE A 12 -10.03 7.89 15.91
C ILE A 12 -10.16 8.60 14.57
N VAL A 13 -9.67 7.97 13.50
CA VAL A 13 -9.99 8.38 12.13
C VAL A 13 -11.40 7.88 11.83
N ALA A 14 -12.38 8.75 11.99
CA ALA A 14 -13.74 8.49 11.54
C ALA A 14 -13.76 8.53 10.01
N VAL A 15 -13.78 7.37 9.38
CA VAL A 15 -14.09 7.23 7.95
C VAL A 15 -15.60 7.43 7.82
N GLY A 16 -16.02 8.67 7.53
CA GLY A 16 -17.39 8.98 7.19
C GLY A 16 -17.77 8.34 5.86
N LEU A 17 -18.62 7.31 5.91
CA LEU A 17 -19.32 6.82 4.72
C LEU A 17 -20.29 7.91 4.25
N VAL A 18 -19.86 8.70 3.26
CA VAL A 18 -20.76 9.57 2.51
C VAL A 18 -21.46 8.71 1.46
N SER A 19 -22.70 8.31 1.76
CA SER A 19 -23.58 7.70 0.77
C SER A 19 -24.06 8.78 -0.20
N LEU A 20 -23.32 9.03 -1.26
CA LEU A 20 -23.78 9.80 -2.41
C LEU A 20 -24.63 8.88 -3.29
N GLY A 21 -25.92 8.96 -3.10
CA GLY A 21 -26.91 8.43 -4.06
C GLY A 21 -26.87 9.27 -5.34
N ALA A 22 -25.98 8.94 -6.27
CA ALA A 22 -25.98 9.47 -7.62
C ALA A 22 -26.66 8.45 -8.54
N THR A 23 -27.85 8.79 -9.06
CA THR A 23 -28.45 8.11 -10.19
C THR A 23 -27.66 8.49 -11.43
N ALA A 24 -26.65 7.69 -11.77
CA ALA A 24 -25.86 7.89 -12.98
C ALA A 24 -26.65 7.45 -14.20
N HIS A 25 -27.04 8.40 -15.05
CA HIS A 25 -27.37 8.13 -16.44
C HIS A 25 -26.05 7.96 -17.19
N ALA A 26 -25.72 6.73 -17.54
CA ALA A 26 -24.53 6.41 -18.31
C ALA A 26 -24.69 6.92 -19.75
N ALA A 27 -23.93 7.95 -20.12
CA ALA A 27 -23.63 8.23 -21.52
C ALA A 27 -22.60 7.20 -22.01
N PRO A 28 -22.69 6.71 -23.27
CA PRO A 28 -21.71 5.76 -23.77
C PRO A 28 -20.35 6.44 -23.84
N ALA A 29 -19.40 5.94 -23.05
CA ALA A 29 -18.02 6.35 -23.13
C ALA A 29 -17.45 5.99 -24.51
N PRO A 30 -16.54 6.82 -25.08
CA PRO A 30 -15.82 6.43 -26.29
C PRO A 30 -15.09 5.12 -26.04
N ALA A 31 -15.24 4.17 -26.94
CA ALA A 31 -14.57 2.89 -26.88
C ALA A 31 -13.07 3.12 -26.89
N SER A 32 -12.46 3.13 -25.70
CA SER A 32 -11.03 2.95 -25.57
C SER A 32 -10.72 1.54 -26.06
N THR A 33 -9.77 1.42 -26.97
CA THR A 33 -9.22 0.12 -27.39
C THR A 33 -8.58 -0.52 -26.17
N ASN A 34 -9.39 -1.22 -25.41
CA ASN A 34 -8.98 -1.86 -24.17
C ASN A 34 -8.16 -3.10 -24.51
N SER A 35 -6.90 -3.01 -24.26
CA SER A 35 -6.09 -4.19 -23.98
C SER A 35 -6.47 -4.72 -22.58
N GLN A 36 -7.72 -5.18 -22.41
CA GLN A 36 -8.09 -5.97 -21.25
C GLN A 36 -7.24 -7.24 -21.26
N GLY A 37 -6.59 -7.52 -20.17
CA GLY A 37 -5.78 -8.71 -19.99
C GLY A 37 -4.62 -8.50 -19.03
N LEU A 38 -4.23 -9.60 -18.44
CA LEU A 38 -3.02 -9.64 -17.62
C LEU A 38 -1.77 -9.55 -18.50
N GLY A 39 -0.78 -8.82 -18.02
CA GLY A 39 0.50 -8.64 -18.70
C GLY A 39 1.37 -7.64 -17.94
N PHE A 40 2.62 -7.50 -18.34
CA PHE A 40 3.52 -6.52 -17.76
C PHE A 40 3.20 -5.13 -18.34
N ARG A 41 2.32 -4.38 -17.70
CA ARG A 41 1.81 -3.08 -18.17
C ARG A 41 2.64 -1.91 -17.70
N GLY A 42 3.20 -2.00 -16.50
CA GLY A 42 3.99 -0.93 -15.92
C GLY A 42 4.89 -1.38 -14.79
N LEU A 43 5.84 -0.53 -14.47
CA LEU A 43 6.74 -0.67 -13.33
C LEU A 43 6.75 0.64 -12.55
N GLY A 44 6.72 0.57 -11.24
CA GLY A 44 6.73 1.75 -10.40
C GLY A 44 7.55 1.61 -9.15
N ALA A 45 7.81 2.76 -8.54
CA ALA A 45 8.44 2.87 -7.24
C ALA A 45 7.52 3.59 -6.28
N ARG A 46 7.67 3.26 -5.01
CA ARG A 46 6.91 3.82 -3.90
C ARG A 46 7.80 4.17 -2.73
N ILE A 47 7.45 5.24 -2.05
CA ILE A 47 8.07 5.69 -0.81
C ILE A 47 6.98 6.14 0.15
N GLY A 48 7.12 5.82 1.41
CA GLY A 48 6.14 6.19 2.40
C GLY A 48 6.67 6.17 3.81
N PHE A 49 5.75 6.38 4.73
CA PHE A 49 5.95 6.18 6.15
C PHE A 49 5.13 4.98 6.60
N VAL A 50 5.77 4.12 7.37
CA VAL A 50 5.13 2.99 8.04
C VAL A 50 5.16 3.22 9.54
N ASP A 51 4.04 2.95 10.18
CA ASP A 51 3.87 2.94 11.65
C ASP A 51 3.57 1.49 12.08
N PRO A 52 4.62 0.70 12.38
CA PRO A 52 4.45 -0.68 12.82
C PRO A 52 4.08 -0.72 14.30
N GLU A 53 3.16 -1.62 14.65
CA GLU A 53 2.78 -1.82 16.05
C GLU A 53 3.97 -2.28 16.89
N GLY A 54 4.24 -1.58 17.98
CA GLY A 54 5.33 -1.91 18.91
C GLY A 54 6.71 -1.37 18.52
N ALA A 55 6.84 -0.61 17.42
CA ALA A 55 8.08 0.05 17.01
C ALA A 55 7.81 1.54 16.65
N SER A 56 8.87 2.29 16.40
CA SER A 56 8.75 3.68 15.94
C SER A 56 8.43 3.74 14.46
N SER A 57 7.71 4.77 14.04
CA SER A 57 7.45 5.03 12.61
C SER A 57 8.77 5.22 11.86
N THR A 58 8.83 4.70 10.63
CA THR A 58 10.02 4.78 9.77
C THR A 58 9.65 4.94 8.31
N VAL A 59 10.64 5.11 7.45
CA VAL A 59 10.47 5.18 6.00
C VAL A 59 10.31 3.76 5.44
N ASP A 60 9.34 3.62 4.54
CA ASP A 60 9.09 2.42 3.73
C ASP A 60 9.45 2.71 2.27
N LEU A 61 10.14 1.79 1.63
CA LEU A 61 10.51 1.85 0.21
C LEU A 61 10.00 0.61 -0.50
N GLY A 62 9.55 0.77 -1.73
CA GLY A 62 9.08 -0.38 -2.49
C GLY A 62 9.10 -0.20 -3.98
N LEU A 63 8.89 -1.32 -4.65
CA LEU A 63 8.66 -1.42 -6.09
C LEU A 63 7.35 -2.17 -6.33
N HIS A 64 6.70 -1.87 -7.45
CA HIS A 64 5.50 -2.58 -7.85
C HIS A 64 5.43 -2.73 -9.37
N ILE A 65 4.67 -3.72 -9.79
CA ILE A 65 4.36 -3.98 -11.19
C ILE A 65 2.85 -3.74 -11.37
N ASP A 66 2.45 -3.03 -12.41
CA ASP A 66 1.09 -3.08 -12.91
C ASP A 66 0.98 -4.30 -13.83
N ALA A 67 0.32 -5.36 -13.34
CA ALA A 67 0.11 -6.58 -14.10
C ALA A 67 -1.15 -6.52 -14.98
N GLY A 68 -1.73 -5.32 -15.14
CA GLY A 68 -2.90 -5.09 -15.98
C GLY A 68 -4.22 -5.37 -15.30
N GLU A 69 -5.28 -5.33 -16.10
CA GLU A 69 -6.66 -5.51 -15.64
C GLU A 69 -7.08 -6.98 -15.78
N PHE A 70 -7.50 -7.59 -14.67
CA PHE A 70 -8.12 -8.92 -14.68
C PHE A 70 -9.55 -8.86 -15.22
N VAL A 71 -10.30 -7.85 -14.78
CA VAL A 71 -11.59 -7.41 -15.34
C VAL A 71 -11.57 -5.89 -15.36
N GLN A 72 -12.49 -5.26 -16.09
CA GLN A 72 -12.56 -3.80 -16.22
C GLN A 72 -12.46 -3.12 -14.86
N HIS A 73 -11.54 -2.17 -14.74
CA HIS A 73 -11.22 -1.41 -13.52
C HIS A 73 -10.65 -2.20 -12.35
N VAL A 74 -10.31 -3.48 -12.51
CA VAL A 74 -9.70 -4.31 -11.46
C VAL A 74 -8.28 -4.67 -11.84
N HIS A 75 -7.32 -4.03 -11.17
CA HIS A 75 -5.89 -4.19 -11.40
C HIS A 75 -5.27 -5.18 -10.42
N ILE A 76 -4.30 -5.96 -10.91
CA ILE A 76 -3.42 -6.78 -10.08
C ILE A 76 -2.05 -6.09 -10.00
N VAL A 77 -1.55 -5.91 -8.77
CA VAL A 77 -0.34 -5.13 -8.48
C VAL A 77 0.60 -5.95 -7.59
N PRO A 78 1.45 -6.82 -8.17
CA PRO A 78 2.56 -7.42 -7.45
C PRO A 78 3.52 -6.36 -6.93
N LEU A 79 4.02 -6.53 -5.70
CA LEU A 79 4.87 -5.54 -5.07
C LEU A 79 5.88 -6.15 -4.09
N VAL A 80 6.95 -5.40 -3.86
CA VAL A 80 7.93 -5.64 -2.81
C VAL A 80 8.10 -4.34 -2.03
N GLU A 81 8.07 -4.44 -0.70
CA GLU A 81 8.26 -3.30 0.21
C GLU A 81 9.28 -3.67 1.28
N TYR A 82 10.04 -2.68 1.73
CA TYR A 82 11.05 -2.84 2.76
C TYR A 82 11.12 -1.63 3.68
N TRP A 83 11.15 -1.89 4.97
CA TRP A 83 11.44 -0.89 5.97
C TRP A 83 12.36 -1.44 7.05
N LYS A 84 13.05 -0.52 7.74
CA LYS A 84 13.91 -0.83 8.88
C LYS A 84 13.81 0.28 9.91
N VAL A 85 13.77 -0.09 11.18
CA VAL A 85 13.81 0.84 12.32
C VAL A 85 14.70 0.30 13.41
N GLY A 86 15.50 1.19 14.01
CA GLY A 86 16.29 0.90 15.18
C GLY A 86 15.58 1.41 16.44
N ALA A 87 15.40 0.57 17.44
CA ALA A 87 14.84 0.95 18.73
C ALA A 87 15.66 0.35 19.88
N SER A 88 16.21 1.19 20.74
CA SER A 88 16.91 0.77 21.99
C SER A 88 18.03 -0.26 21.76
N GLY A 89 18.73 -0.18 20.62
CA GLY A 89 19.83 -1.10 20.30
C GLY A 89 19.38 -2.39 19.60
N VAL A 90 18.10 -2.56 19.32
CA VAL A 90 17.56 -3.64 18.50
C VAL A 90 17.11 -3.05 17.16
N ASP A 91 17.59 -3.63 16.06
CA ASP A 91 17.14 -3.27 14.72
C ASP A 91 16.02 -4.22 14.28
N VAL A 92 14.86 -3.66 13.94
CA VAL A 92 13.75 -4.42 13.37
C VAL A 92 13.60 -4.05 11.90
N SER A 93 13.46 -5.03 11.03
CA SER A 93 13.21 -4.83 9.61
C SER A 93 12.16 -5.81 9.10
N ASP A 94 11.45 -5.40 8.05
CA ASP A 94 10.45 -6.22 7.36
C ASP A 94 10.65 -6.08 5.85
N LEU A 95 10.80 -7.21 5.18
CA LEU A 95 10.73 -7.32 3.73
C LEU A 95 9.40 -8.00 3.37
N MET A 96 8.52 -7.28 2.70
CA MET A 96 7.23 -7.81 2.26
C MET A 96 7.26 -8.10 0.76
N LEU A 97 6.83 -9.32 0.40
CA LEU A 97 6.54 -9.71 -0.99
C LEU A 97 5.04 -10.01 -1.08
N GLY A 98 4.35 -9.32 -1.95
CA GLY A 98 2.89 -9.45 -2.00
C GLY A 98 2.27 -9.11 -3.34
N SER A 99 0.95 -9.14 -3.34
CA SER A 99 0.13 -8.70 -4.46
C SER A 99 -1.17 -8.09 -3.95
N ASP A 100 -1.48 -6.91 -4.49
CA ASP A 100 -2.72 -6.20 -4.22
C ASP A 100 -3.68 -6.35 -5.41
N VAL A 101 -4.97 -6.31 -5.12
CA VAL A 101 -6.06 -6.18 -6.09
C VAL A 101 -6.73 -4.84 -5.83
N ASN A 102 -6.68 -3.95 -6.81
CA ASN A 102 -7.21 -2.60 -6.73
C ASN A 102 -8.40 -2.43 -7.68
N VAL A 103 -9.48 -1.87 -7.16
CA VAL A 103 -10.66 -1.48 -7.93
C VAL A 103 -10.61 0.03 -8.13
N ASP A 104 -10.57 0.46 -9.37
CA ASP A 104 -10.57 1.88 -9.75
C ASP A 104 -11.99 2.42 -9.88
N PHE A 105 -12.19 3.66 -9.45
CA PHE A 105 -13.43 4.40 -9.54
C PHE A 105 -13.24 5.65 -10.41
N PRO A 106 -13.22 5.52 -11.76
CA PRO A 106 -12.99 6.66 -12.65
C PRO A 106 -14.06 7.73 -12.47
N VAL A 107 -13.63 9.00 -12.34
CA VAL A 107 -14.50 10.15 -12.24
C VAL A 107 -14.57 10.82 -13.60
N GLU A 108 -15.79 11.03 -14.13
CA GLU A 108 -16.01 11.67 -15.43
C GLU A 108 -15.36 13.08 -15.49
N GLY A 109 -14.58 13.33 -16.54
CA GLY A 109 -13.84 14.58 -16.72
C GLY A 109 -12.69 14.82 -15.73
N GLY A 110 -12.47 13.90 -14.79
CA GLY A 110 -11.43 13.98 -13.77
C GLY A 110 -10.11 13.37 -14.22
N ARG A 111 -9.00 14.02 -13.82
CA ARG A 111 -7.66 13.44 -13.95
C ARG A 111 -7.31 12.53 -12.77
N LEU A 112 -8.11 12.60 -11.72
CA LEU A 112 -7.94 11.81 -10.50
C LEU A 112 -8.83 10.57 -10.56
N THR A 113 -8.23 9.43 -10.30
CA THR A 113 -8.94 8.14 -10.20
C THR A 113 -8.79 7.61 -8.78
N PRO A 114 -9.81 7.76 -7.93
CA PRO A 114 -9.84 7.06 -6.65
C PRO A 114 -9.80 5.55 -6.86
N TYR A 115 -9.22 4.84 -5.90
CA TYR A 115 -9.25 3.38 -5.88
C TYR A 115 -9.33 2.86 -4.45
N ALA A 116 -9.82 1.63 -4.32
CA ALA A 116 -9.76 0.87 -3.08
C ALA A 116 -9.38 -0.57 -3.40
N GLY A 117 -8.79 -1.25 -2.43
CA GLY A 117 -8.32 -2.60 -2.68
C GLY A 117 -7.92 -3.34 -1.41
N GLY A 118 -7.36 -4.49 -1.63
CA GLY A 118 -6.77 -5.32 -0.60
C GLY A 118 -5.82 -6.33 -1.21
N GLY A 119 -5.05 -6.99 -0.38
CA GLY A 119 -4.04 -7.91 -0.86
C GLY A 119 -3.54 -8.89 0.18
N LEU A 120 -2.56 -9.66 -0.26
CA LEU A 120 -1.84 -10.65 0.51
C LEU A 120 -0.35 -10.38 0.43
N GLY A 121 0.38 -10.56 1.53
CA GLY A 121 1.83 -10.43 1.56
C GLY A 121 2.48 -11.43 2.49
N LEU A 122 3.67 -11.88 2.10
CA LEU A 122 4.60 -12.60 2.96
C LEU A 122 5.57 -11.59 3.55
N HIS A 123 5.59 -11.48 4.86
CA HIS A 123 6.44 -10.59 5.64
C HIS A 123 7.60 -11.36 6.23
N PHE A 124 8.82 -11.00 5.86
CA PHE A 124 10.06 -11.54 6.40
C PHE A 124 10.59 -10.57 7.45
N VAL A 125 10.11 -10.75 8.67
CA VAL A 125 10.46 -9.89 9.82
C VAL A 125 11.75 -10.37 10.44
N LYS A 126 12.70 -9.45 10.67
CA LYS A 126 13.96 -9.71 11.36
C LYS A 126 14.13 -8.73 12.52
N ALA A 127 14.58 -9.25 13.64
CA ALA A 127 15.01 -8.46 14.78
C ALA A 127 16.46 -8.82 15.08
N ASP A 128 17.38 -7.88 14.89
CA ASP A 128 18.81 -8.07 15.13
C ASP A 128 19.16 -7.51 16.52
N ALA A 129 19.70 -8.38 17.38
CA ALA A 129 20.20 -7.98 18.70
C ALA A 129 21.53 -7.21 18.61
N PRO A 130 21.88 -6.36 19.60
CA PRO A 130 23.16 -5.66 19.62
C PRO A 130 24.36 -6.63 19.59
N PRO A 131 25.52 -6.21 19.04
CA PRO A 131 26.73 -7.01 19.07
C PRO A 131 27.10 -7.38 20.53
N GLY A 132 27.23 -8.69 20.78
CA GLY A 132 27.56 -9.23 22.11
C GLY A 132 26.38 -9.81 22.91
N PHE A 133 25.15 -9.57 22.47
CA PHE A 133 23.95 -10.24 22.99
C PHE A 133 23.50 -11.24 21.92
N GLY A 134 23.76 -12.51 22.11
CA GLY A 134 23.60 -13.54 21.09
C GLY A 134 22.18 -13.66 20.55
N GLY A 135 22.06 -13.73 19.23
CA GLY A 135 20.93 -14.24 18.49
C GLY A 135 19.90 -13.18 18.04
N GLY A 136 19.89 -12.87 16.74
CA GLY A 136 18.73 -12.26 16.07
C GLY A 136 17.59 -13.29 15.90
N ALA A 137 16.35 -12.82 15.87
CA ALA A 137 15.18 -13.62 15.51
C ALA A 137 14.73 -13.26 14.09
N SER A 138 14.32 -14.26 13.32
CA SER A 138 13.66 -14.04 12.03
C SER A 138 12.40 -14.89 11.97
N ASP A 139 11.34 -14.30 11.45
CA ASP A 139 10.04 -14.97 11.30
C ASP A 139 9.42 -14.63 9.95
N THR A 140 8.66 -15.55 9.39
CA THR A 140 7.91 -15.32 8.15
C THR A 140 6.42 -15.39 8.47
N LYS A 141 5.72 -14.28 8.18
CA LYS A 141 4.31 -14.11 8.51
C LYS A 141 3.50 -13.84 7.26
N LEU A 142 2.30 -14.42 7.21
CA LEU A 142 1.31 -14.05 6.21
C LEU A 142 0.55 -12.81 6.71
N GLY A 143 0.46 -11.81 5.86
CA GLY A 143 -0.33 -10.61 6.08
C GLY A 143 -1.47 -10.47 5.08
N LEU A 144 -2.55 -9.87 5.54
CA LEU A 144 -3.64 -9.35 4.72
C LEU A 144 -3.56 -7.83 4.74
N ASN A 145 -3.97 -7.16 3.68
CA ASN A 145 -4.08 -5.71 3.71
C ASN A 145 -5.39 -5.21 3.12
N ILE A 146 -5.76 -4.00 3.55
CA ILE A 146 -6.76 -3.16 2.92
C ILE A 146 -6.13 -1.82 2.61
N GLN A 147 -6.54 -1.20 1.50
CA GLN A 147 -5.96 0.05 1.06
C GLN A 147 -6.94 0.91 0.31
N GLY A 148 -6.65 2.21 0.26
CA GLY A 148 -7.37 3.17 -0.56
C GLY A 148 -6.45 4.32 -0.94
N GLY A 149 -6.68 4.86 -2.14
CA GLY A 149 -5.83 5.91 -2.64
C GLY A 149 -6.41 6.65 -3.83
N ILE A 150 -5.60 7.50 -4.40
CA ILE A 150 -5.90 8.23 -5.63
C ILE A 150 -4.73 8.15 -6.59
N LYS A 151 -5.05 7.96 -7.86
CA LYS A 151 -4.10 7.99 -8.98
C LYS A 151 -4.34 9.23 -9.83
N ASN A 152 -3.28 9.75 -10.44
CA ASN A 152 -3.34 10.79 -11.44
C ASN A 152 -2.40 10.45 -12.60
N GLN A 153 -2.94 10.42 -13.81
CA GLN A 153 -2.13 10.26 -15.01
C GLN A 153 -1.53 11.62 -15.39
N MET A 154 -0.23 11.79 -15.09
CA MET A 154 0.50 13.03 -15.38
C MET A 154 0.89 13.15 -16.86
N MET A 155 1.31 12.02 -17.45
CA MET A 155 1.71 11.89 -18.86
C MET A 155 1.13 10.57 -19.41
N PRO A 156 1.08 10.37 -20.72
CA PRO A 156 0.56 9.11 -21.30
C PRO A 156 1.18 7.85 -20.73
N ASN A 157 2.44 7.93 -20.32
CA ASN A 157 3.23 6.81 -19.79
C ASN A 157 3.63 6.97 -18.31
N LEU A 158 3.19 8.03 -17.61
CA LEU A 158 3.58 8.29 -16.23
C LEU A 158 2.37 8.63 -15.38
N GLY A 159 2.05 7.75 -14.46
CA GLY A 159 1.08 7.96 -13.38
C GLY A 159 1.78 8.23 -12.06
N ILE A 160 1.11 8.99 -11.19
CA ILE A 160 1.48 9.15 -9.79
C ILE A 160 0.31 8.71 -8.91
N PHE A 161 0.60 8.29 -7.68
CA PHE A 161 -0.45 7.91 -6.74
C PHE A 161 -0.11 8.30 -5.30
N GLY A 162 -1.15 8.38 -4.48
CA GLY A 162 -1.06 8.44 -3.03
C GLY A 162 -2.01 7.41 -2.41
N GLU A 163 -1.56 6.71 -1.38
CA GLU A 163 -2.22 5.54 -0.80
C GLU A 163 -2.12 5.52 0.72
N VAL A 164 -3.18 5.09 1.36
CA VAL A 164 -3.18 4.65 2.76
C VAL A 164 -3.47 3.16 2.78
N LYS A 165 -2.59 2.40 3.43
CA LYS A 165 -2.67 0.94 3.53
C LYS A 165 -2.59 0.51 4.99
N TYR A 166 -3.42 -0.45 5.38
CA TYR A 166 -3.33 -1.12 6.66
C TYR A 166 -3.07 -2.60 6.47
N ASN A 167 -1.94 -3.07 7.01
CA ASN A 167 -1.55 -4.48 6.97
C ASN A 167 -1.91 -5.15 8.30
N PHE A 168 -2.68 -6.21 8.20
CA PHE A 168 -3.01 -7.13 9.29
C PHE A 168 -1.98 -8.26 9.29
N VAL A 169 -0.95 -8.14 10.10
CA VAL A 169 0.11 -9.14 10.23
C VAL A 169 0.13 -9.59 11.69
N SER A 170 0.20 -10.89 11.93
CA SER A 170 0.25 -11.41 13.31
C SER A 170 1.39 -10.76 14.09
N ASP A 171 1.06 -10.16 15.23
CA ASP A 171 1.94 -9.47 16.18
C ASP A 171 2.63 -8.18 15.66
N VAL A 172 2.39 -7.75 14.41
CA VAL A 172 3.01 -6.54 13.84
C VAL A 172 2.06 -5.88 12.83
N ASN A 173 0.91 -5.41 13.27
CA ASN A 173 0.04 -4.62 12.39
C ASN A 173 0.77 -3.33 11.97
N GLN A 174 0.50 -2.84 10.74
CA GLN A 174 1.22 -1.71 10.18
C GLN A 174 0.26 -0.76 9.47
N LEU A 175 0.30 0.52 9.83
CA LEU A 175 -0.33 1.58 9.04
C LEU A 175 0.74 2.20 8.13
N LYS A 176 0.43 2.34 6.83
CA LYS A 176 1.31 2.95 5.84
C LYS A 176 0.63 4.13 5.14
N ILE A 177 1.39 5.19 4.91
CA ILE A 177 1.01 6.31 4.05
C ILE A 177 2.09 6.42 2.97
N THR A 178 1.72 6.16 1.73
CA THR A 178 2.67 5.95 0.64
C THR A 178 2.33 6.85 -0.54
N GLY A 179 3.34 7.38 -1.19
CA GLY A 179 3.26 8.00 -2.50
C GLY A 179 4.19 7.31 -3.48
N GLY A 180 3.89 7.40 -4.76
CA GLY A 180 4.71 6.75 -5.76
C GLY A 180 4.36 7.14 -7.18
N PHE A 181 5.08 6.52 -8.09
CA PHE A 181 4.82 6.66 -9.53
C PHE A 181 4.84 5.31 -10.22
N THR A 182 4.13 5.23 -11.34
CA THR A 182 4.11 4.06 -12.24
C THR A 182 4.45 4.52 -13.64
N TYR A 183 5.46 3.93 -14.22
CA TYR A 183 5.76 4.08 -15.65
C TYR A 183 5.05 2.97 -16.42
N ASN A 184 4.11 3.37 -17.28
CA ASN A 184 3.31 2.45 -18.10
C ASN A 184 3.99 2.23 -19.45
N PHE A 185 4.12 0.97 -19.84
CA PHE A 185 4.64 0.60 -21.16
C PHE A 185 3.49 0.72 -22.16
N ILE A 186 3.68 1.56 -23.17
CA ILE A 186 2.74 1.72 -24.27
C ILE A 186 3.16 0.72 -25.35
N TYR A 187 2.33 -0.28 -25.60
CA TYR A 187 2.52 -1.26 -26.69
C TYR A 187 1.54 -0.96 -27.82
#